data_372c8c3306919a28b678eeee7dc019b2
#
_entry.id   372c8c3306919a28b678eeee7dc019b2
#
_cell.length_a   1.000
_cell.length_b   1.000
_cell.length_c   1.000
_cell.angle_alpha   90.00
_cell.angle_beta   90.00
_cell.angle_gamma   90.00
#
_symmetry.space_group_name_H-M   'P 1'
#
loop_
_entity.id
_entity.type
_entity.pdbx_description
1 polymer ?
#
loop_
_entity_poly.entity_id
_entity_poly.type
_entity_poly.pdbx_seq_one_letter_code
_entity_poly.pdbx_strand_id
1 'polypeptide(L)'
;PYGVTQNRLDVVIPFEPLWREYERVIKERGCIALFAQGVFFVELVQSNRKMFRYDLVWDKVLTTGFLNAGHMPLRQHEQIAIFYKKMPEYHPQFTTGQPLHGKGTAYREKEHKNNNYGRFHMTDDLRKGSTQKYPTSIIRVPKPHPSVALHRTEKPVELLKWLISTYTSEGDFVMDNCMGAG
;
A
#
# COMPACT_ATOMS: atom_id res chain seq x y z
N PRO A 1 -0.62 15.49 4.15
CA PRO A 1 0.38 16.27 4.90
C PRO A 1 0.97 15.43 6.03
N TYR A 2 2.31 15.45 6.20
CA TYR A 2 3.02 14.62 7.18
C TYR A 2 3.69 15.46 8.28
N GLY A 3 3.62 16.82 8.18
CA GLY A 3 4.26 17.74 9.11
C GLY A 3 5.79 17.70 9.06
N VAL A 4 6.39 17.30 7.94
CA VAL A 4 7.84 17.09 7.81
C VAL A 4 8.54 18.09 6.89
N THR A 5 7.79 19.03 6.29
CA THR A 5 8.32 20.04 5.39
C THR A 5 8.00 21.45 5.86
N GLN A 6 8.67 22.46 5.31
CA GLN A 6 8.38 23.89 5.56
C GLN A 6 7.17 24.40 4.76
N ASN A 7 6.45 23.53 4.06
CA ASN A 7 5.26 23.93 3.32
C ASN A 7 4.12 24.24 4.31
N ARG A 8 3.50 25.41 4.16
CA ARG A 8 2.38 25.87 5.02
C ARG A 8 1.17 24.91 4.99
N LEU A 9 1.01 24.12 3.93
CA LEU A 9 -0.05 23.12 3.78
C LEU A 9 0.33 21.75 4.36
N ASP A 10 1.58 21.55 4.81
CA ASP A 10 2.04 20.30 5.40
C ASP A 10 1.78 20.26 6.91
N VAL A 11 0.51 20.50 7.28
CA VAL A 11 0.05 20.42 8.66
C VAL A 11 -0.68 19.11 8.87
N VAL A 12 -0.29 18.35 9.87
CA VAL A 12 -0.93 17.07 10.20
C VAL A 12 -2.41 17.32 10.55
N ILE A 13 -3.30 16.63 9.88
CA ILE A 13 -4.73 16.66 10.21
C ILE A 13 -4.92 15.92 11.54
N PRO A 14 -5.64 16.49 12.52
CA PRO A 14 -5.88 15.84 13.80
C PRO A 14 -6.55 14.46 13.60
N PHE A 15 -5.97 13.41 14.20
CA PHE A 15 -6.38 12.03 13.93
C PHE A 15 -7.80 11.71 14.40
N GLU A 16 -8.22 12.23 15.55
CA GLU A 16 -9.54 11.94 16.10
C GLU A 16 -10.69 12.38 15.17
N PRO A 17 -10.80 13.64 14.73
CA PRO A 17 -11.83 14.03 13.76
C PRO A 17 -11.63 13.35 12.40
N LEU A 18 -10.39 13.09 11.97
CA LEU A 18 -10.12 12.39 10.70
C LEU A 18 -10.74 10.98 10.72
N TRP A 19 -10.47 10.19 11.77
CA TRP A 19 -11.00 8.84 11.89
C TRP A 19 -12.51 8.82 12.08
N ARG A 20 -13.08 9.76 12.83
CA ARG A 20 -14.53 9.89 12.96
C ARG A 20 -15.21 10.03 11.60
N GLU A 21 -14.67 10.89 10.73
CA GLU A 21 -15.25 11.09 9.39
C GLU A 21 -14.98 9.91 8.45
N TYR A 22 -13.78 9.33 8.47
CA TYR A 22 -13.51 8.14 7.68
C TYR A 22 -14.40 6.96 8.09
N GLU A 23 -14.56 6.71 9.39
CA GLU A 23 -15.41 5.63 9.87
C GLU A 23 -16.91 5.86 9.58
N ARG A 24 -17.34 7.11 9.45
CA ARG A 24 -18.70 7.48 9.08
C ARG A 24 -19.00 7.21 7.61
N VAL A 25 -18.05 7.45 6.71
CA VAL A 25 -18.27 7.36 5.26
C VAL A 25 -17.86 6.03 4.65
N ILE A 26 -16.90 5.32 5.26
CA ILE A 26 -16.38 4.09 4.70
C ILE A 26 -17.39 2.94 4.81
N LYS A 27 -17.60 2.21 3.71
CA LYS A 27 -18.38 0.98 3.73
C LYS A 27 -17.72 -0.07 4.65
N GLU A 28 -18.50 -1.03 5.13
CA GLU A 28 -18.03 -2.11 6.00
C GLU A 28 -16.83 -2.89 5.42
N ARG A 29 -16.83 -3.08 4.11
CA ARG A 29 -15.76 -3.72 3.33
C ARG A 29 -14.96 -2.73 2.48
N GLY A 30 -14.97 -1.44 2.85
CA GLY A 30 -14.15 -0.43 2.20
C GLY A 30 -12.73 -0.44 2.70
N CYS A 31 -11.79 -0.03 1.85
CA CYS A 31 -10.38 0.12 2.16
C CYS A 31 -10.00 1.59 2.31
N ILE A 32 -9.19 1.90 3.30
CA ILE A 32 -8.55 3.22 3.47
C ILE A 32 -7.05 3.01 3.28
N ALA A 33 -6.48 3.67 2.27
CA ALA A 33 -5.04 3.65 1.97
C ALA A 33 -4.46 5.05 2.22
N LEU A 34 -3.58 5.20 3.20
CA LEU A 34 -3.01 6.47 3.58
C LEU A 34 -1.49 6.47 3.41
N PHE A 35 -0.99 7.41 2.61
CA PHE A 35 0.44 7.62 2.45
C PHE A 35 1.05 8.22 3.71
N ALA A 36 2.20 7.71 4.11
CA ALA A 36 2.90 8.15 5.31
C ALA A 36 4.40 7.88 5.23
N GLN A 37 5.18 8.51 6.11
CA GLN A 37 6.61 8.23 6.25
C GLN A 37 7.13 8.57 7.64
N GLY A 38 8.19 7.88 8.07
CA GLY A 38 8.91 8.17 9.31
C GLY A 38 8.01 8.12 10.55
N VAL A 39 8.17 9.10 11.43
CA VAL A 39 7.40 9.18 12.69
C VAL A 39 5.91 9.30 12.42
N PHE A 40 5.51 10.07 11.40
CA PHE A 40 4.10 10.21 11.03
C PHE A 40 3.44 8.85 10.70
N PHE A 41 4.15 7.92 10.08
CA PHE A 41 3.62 6.56 9.85
C PHE A 41 3.32 5.85 11.17
N VAL A 42 4.22 5.94 12.14
CA VAL A 42 4.04 5.32 13.47
C VAL A 42 2.82 5.91 14.18
N GLU A 43 2.72 7.24 14.21
CA GLU A 43 1.60 7.96 14.83
C GLU A 43 0.26 7.62 14.16
N LEU A 44 0.24 7.57 12.82
CA LEU A 44 -0.93 7.19 12.04
C LEU A 44 -1.41 5.77 12.37
N VAL A 45 -0.50 4.80 12.42
CA VAL A 45 -0.83 3.41 12.79
C VAL A 45 -1.32 3.34 14.23
N GLN A 46 -0.67 4.03 15.17
CA GLN A 46 -1.08 4.06 16.56
C GLN A 46 -2.45 4.71 16.77
N SER A 47 -2.78 5.71 15.97
CA SER A 47 -4.05 6.44 16.09
C SER A 47 -5.28 5.59 15.79
N ASN A 48 -5.14 4.51 14.99
CA ASN A 48 -6.23 3.54 14.76
C ASN A 48 -5.70 2.11 14.56
N ARG A 49 -5.05 1.56 15.57
CA ARG A 49 -4.54 0.16 15.57
C ARG A 49 -5.63 -0.87 15.32
N LYS A 50 -6.88 -0.57 15.69
CA LYS A 50 -8.01 -1.49 15.51
C LYS A 50 -8.31 -1.76 14.03
N MET A 51 -8.20 -0.73 13.20
CA MET A 51 -8.45 -0.85 11.76
C MET A 51 -7.20 -1.13 10.94
N PHE A 52 -5.99 -0.83 11.46
CA PHE A 52 -4.73 -1.10 10.75
C PHE A 52 -4.57 -2.60 10.46
N ARG A 53 -4.11 -2.92 9.26
CA ARG A 53 -3.90 -4.31 8.82
C ARG A 53 -2.48 -4.60 8.39
N TYR A 54 -1.96 -3.81 7.46
CA TYR A 54 -0.60 -3.95 6.93
C TYR A 54 -0.19 -2.67 6.23
N ASP A 55 1.06 -2.60 5.84
CA ASP A 55 1.58 -1.54 5.00
C ASP A 55 2.09 -2.06 3.66
N LEU A 56 2.12 -1.15 2.71
CA LEU A 56 2.80 -1.31 1.43
C LEU A 56 3.93 -0.28 1.37
N VAL A 57 4.99 -0.60 0.65
CA VAL A 57 6.11 0.29 0.41
C VAL A 57 6.05 0.76 -1.05
N TRP A 58 5.88 2.05 -1.25
CA TRP A 58 6.05 2.63 -2.56
C TRP A 58 7.52 2.98 -2.78
N ASP A 59 8.22 2.22 -3.64
CA ASP A 59 9.55 2.56 -4.16
C ASP A 59 9.40 3.60 -5.26
N LYS A 60 9.85 4.82 -4.97
CA LYS A 60 9.76 5.99 -5.87
C LYS A 60 10.76 5.97 -7.01
N VAL A 61 11.71 5.03 -6.99
CA VAL A 61 12.87 4.94 -7.90
C VAL A 61 13.82 6.15 -7.77
N LEU A 62 13.26 7.36 -7.74
CA LEU A 62 14.01 8.60 -7.55
C LEU A 62 14.10 8.94 -6.06
N THR A 63 15.29 9.27 -5.63
CA THR A 63 15.59 9.65 -4.24
C THR A 63 15.17 11.09 -3.93
N THR A 64 15.01 11.37 -2.65
CA THR A 64 14.74 12.72 -2.10
C THR A 64 15.65 12.99 -0.91
N GLY A 65 15.78 14.27 -0.51
CA GLY A 65 16.55 14.66 0.66
C GLY A 65 18.04 14.84 0.38
N PHE A 66 18.41 15.27 -0.82
CA PHE A 66 19.80 15.43 -1.27
C PHE A 66 20.66 16.28 -0.33
N LEU A 67 20.08 17.26 0.38
CA LEU A 67 20.79 18.08 1.36
C LEU A 67 21.35 17.27 2.53
N ASN A 68 20.81 16.09 2.80
CA ASN A 68 21.25 15.20 3.87
C ASN A 68 22.13 14.05 3.38
N ALA A 69 22.55 14.06 2.11
CA ALA A 69 23.29 12.95 1.51
C ALA A 69 24.63 12.63 2.22
N GLY A 70 25.26 13.62 2.84
CA GLY A 70 26.48 13.44 3.63
C GLY A 70 26.25 12.94 5.07
N HIS A 71 24.99 12.83 5.52
CA HIS A 71 24.65 12.52 6.92
C HIS A 71 23.80 11.26 7.06
N MET A 72 23.01 10.91 6.04
CA MET A 72 22.13 9.75 6.07
C MET A 72 21.81 9.26 4.65
N PRO A 73 21.39 8.00 4.49
CA PRO A 73 20.91 7.50 3.21
C PRO A 73 19.77 8.32 2.65
N LEU A 74 19.79 8.54 1.33
CA LEU A 74 18.71 9.24 0.64
C LEU A 74 17.41 8.45 0.69
N ARG A 75 16.31 9.15 0.93
CA ARG A 75 15.00 8.53 1.03
C ARG A 75 14.45 8.21 -0.36
N GLN A 76 14.16 6.95 -0.61
CA GLN A 76 13.66 6.46 -1.89
C GLN A 76 12.22 5.94 -1.82
N HIS A 77 11.65 5.75 -0.63
CA HIS A 77 10.33 5.15 -0.48
C HIS A 77 9.40 5.98 0.41
N GLU A 78 8.12 5.69 0.29
CA GLU A 78 7.07 6.04 1.24
C GLU A 78 6.28 4.78 1.61
N GLN A 79 5.64 4.79 2.77
CA GLN A 79 4.75 3.73 3.21
C GLN A 79 3.31 4.09 2.87
N ILE A 80 2.49 3.07 2.66
CA ILE A 80 1.05 3.21 2.47
C ILE A 80 0.39 2.33 3.52
N ALA A 81 -0.18 2.94 4.54
CA ALA A 81 -0.87 2.22 5.61
C ALA A 81 -2.27 1.81 5.14
N ILE A 82 -2.61 0.53 5.27
CA ILE A 82 -3.89 -0.05 4.86
C ILE A 82 -4.75 -0.31 6.08
N PHE A 83 -5.95 0.28 6.06
CA PHE A 83 -6.94 0.15 7.12
C PHE A 83 -8.28 -0.34 6.55
N TYR A 84 -8.96 -1.21 7.28
CA TYR A 84 -10.34 -1.61 6.99
C TYR A 84 -11.02 -2.23 8.23
N LYS A 85 -12.37 -2.16 8.25
CA LYS A 85 -13.20 -2.83 9.28
C LYS A 85 -13.24 -4.33 9.04
N LYS A 86 -13.77 -4.74 7.88
CA LYS A 86 -13.77 -6.10 7.36
C LYS A 86 -12.98 -6.17 6.06
N MET A 87 -12.44 -7.35 5.75
CA MET A 87 -11.65 -7.57 4.55
C MET A 87 -12.38 -7.03 3.31
N PRO A 88 -11.78 -6.08 2.59
CA PRO A 88 -12.34 -5.55 1.35
C PRO A 88 -12.28 -6.60 0.23
N GLU A 89 -12.88 -6.29 -0.91
CA GLU A 89 -12.54 -7.00 -2.13
C GLU A 89 -11.05 -6.81 -2.42
N TYR A 90 -10.43 -7.87 -2.93
CA TYR A 90 -9.01 -7.85 -3.24
C TYR A 90 -8.77 -8.44 -4.64
N HIS A 91 -8.33 -7.61 -5.54
CA HIS A 91 -7.99 -7.95 -6.92
C HIS A 91 -6.47 -7.91 -7.09
N PRO A 92 -5.77 -9.06 -7.01
CA PRO A 92 -4.31 -9.07 -7.09
C PRO A 92 -3.84 -8.58 -8.46
N GLN A 93 -3.00 -7.56 -8.46
CA GLN A 93 -2.38 -7.01 -9.66
C GLN A 93 -1.17 -7.87 -10.03
N PHE A 94 -1.40 -8.93 -10.82
CA PHE A 94 -0.36 -9.89 -11.19
C PHE A 94 0.75 -9.25 -12.02
N THR A 95 1.98 -9.70 -11.76
CA THR A 95 3.15 -9.38 -12.57
C THR A 95 3.62 -10.62 -13.34
N THR A 96 4.45 -10.42 -14.37
CA THR A 96 5.05 -11.53 -15.12
C THR A 96 6.42 -11.86 -14.54
N GLY A 97 6.72 -13.15 -14.42
CA GLY A 97 8.01 -13.64 -13.93
C GLY A 97 8.31 -15.05 -14.43
N GLN A 98 9.31 -15.69 -13.85
CA GLN A 98 9.64 -17.08 -14.20
C GLN A 98 8.45 -18.02 -13.92
N PRO A 99 8.27 -19.10 -14.71
CA PRO A 99 7.19 -20.07 -14.49
C PRO A 99 7.15 -20.58 -13.03
N LEU A 100 5.93 -20.77 -12.53
CA LEU A 100 5.71 -21.30 -11.19
C LEU A 100 6.06 -22.80 -11.16
N HIS A 101 6.89 -23.18 -10.20
CA HIS A 101 7.15 -24.59 -9.93
C HIS A 101 5.96 -25.21 -9.19
N GLY A 102 5.43 -26.32 -9.73
CA GLY A 102 4.42 -27.10 -9.04
C GLY A 102 5.09 -28.04 -8.02
N LYS A 103 4.55 -28.10 -6.81
CA LYS A 103 4.84 -29.17 -5.88
C LYS A 103 4.04 -30.41 -6.27
N GLY A 104 4.60 -31.61 -6.05
CA GLY A 104 3.91 -32.86 -6.37
C GLY A 104 2.59 -33.02 -5.60
N THR A 105 1.65 -33.80 -6.14
CA THR A 105 0.33 -34.04 -5.55
C THR A 105 0.42 -34.56 -4.12
N ALA A 106 1.30 -35.55 -3.87
CA ALA A 106 1.52 -36.11 -2.52
C ALA A 106 1.97 -35.07 -1.47
N TYR A 107 2.66 -34.01 -1.89
CA TYR A 107 3.02 -32.91 -0.98
C TYR A 107 1.81 -32.03 -0.68
N ARG A 108 0.91 -31.79 -1.62
CA ARG A 108 -0.27 -30.92 -1.47
C ARG A 108 -1.37 -31.57 -0.62
N GLU A 109 -1.59 -32.86 -0.77
CA GLU A 109 -2.60 -33.63 -0.04
C GLU A 109 -2.25 -33.84 1.44
N LYS A 110 -0.99 -33.64 1.80
CA LYS A 110 -0.53 -33.83 3.17
C LYS A 110 -0.82 -32.61 4.04
N GLU A 111 -1.28 -32.85 5.26
CA GLU A 111 -1.29 -31.81 6.30
C GLU A 111 0.14 -31.38 6.62
N HIS A 112 0.38 -30.08 6.58
CA HIS A 112 1.66 -29.48 6.95
C HIS A 112 1.57 -28.83 8.32
N LYS A 113 2.66 -28.90 9.07
CA LYS A 113 2.79 -28.20 10.35
C LYS A 113 4.14 -27.49 10.39
N ASN A 114 4.15 -26.25 10.78
CA ASN A 114 5.37 -25.54 11.14
C ASN A 114 5.11 -24.56 12.30
N ASN A 115 6.18 -24.03 12.88
CA ASN A 115 6.08 -23.18 14.06
C ASN A 115 5.48 -21.78 13.75
N ASN A 116 5.52 -21.34 12.48
CA ASN A 116 5.03 -20.03 12.09
C ASN A 116 3.54 -20.03 11.73
N TYR A 117 3.04 -21.10 11.11
CA TYR A 117 1.67 -21.17 10.57
C TYR A 117 0.80 -22.24 11.24
N GLY A 118 1.35 -22.99 12.19
CA GLY A 118 0.64 -24.10 12.80
C GLY A 118 0.37 -25.23 11.81
N ARG A 119 -0.85 -25.77 11.83
CA ARG A 119 -1.30 -26.80 10.87
C ARG A 119 -2.01 -26.13 9.71
N PHE A 120 -1.69 -26.53 8.49
CA PHE A 120 -2.32 -26.03 7.27
C PHE A 120 -2.28 -27.04 6.14
N HIS A 121 -3.22 -26.92 5.21
CA HIS A 121 -3.21 -27.61 3.94
C HIS A 121 -2.79 -26.68 2.83
N MET A 122 -1.99 -27.17 1.90
CA MET A 122 -1.67 -26.40 0.68
C MET A 122 -2.88 -26.44 -0.23
N THR A 123 -3.39 -25.28 -0.60
CA THR A 123 -4.39 -25.17 -1.66
C THR A 123 -3.79 -25.55 -3.01
N ASP A 124 -4.59 -26.13 -3.89
CA ASP A 124 -4.15 -26.39 -5.25
C ASP A 124 -3.79 -25.07 -5.96
N ASP A 125 -2.56 -24.99 -6.43
CA ASP A 125 -2.15 -23.89 -7.28
C ASP A 125 -2.41 -24.27 -8.75
N LEU A 126 -3.59 -23.91 -9.22
CA LEU A 126 -4.00 -24.13 -10.62
C LEU A 126 -3.13 -23.36 -11.62
N ARG A 127 -2.23 -22.49 -11.13
CA ARG A 127 -1.32 -21.68 -11.96
C ARG A 127 0.05 -22.34 -12.19
N LYS A 128 0.20 -23.66 -11.90
CA LYS A 128 1.44 -24.41 -12.21
C LYS A 128 1.87 -24.14 -13.65
N GLY A 129 3.12 -23.75 -13.84
CA GLY A 129 3.66 -23.35 -15.15
C GLY A 129 3.28 -21.94 -15.62
N SER A 130 2.38 -21.27 -14.92
CA SER A 130 2.05 -19.86 -15.21
C SER A 130 3.24 -18.95 -14.91
N THR A 131 3.40 -17.92 -15.72
CA THR A 131 4.34 -16.82 -15.50
C THR A 131 3.77 -15.72 -14.60
N GLN A 132 2.48 -15.77 -14.26
CA GLN A 132 1.85 -14.80 -13.37
C GLN A 132 2.33 -14.95 -11.92
N LYS A 133 2.75 -13.83 -11.33
CA LYS A 133 3.18 -13.74 -9.92
C LYS A 133 2.24 -12.84 -9.14
N TYR A 134 1.89 -13.24 -7.94
CA TYR A 134 1.19 -12.34 -7.03
C TYR A 134 2.01 -11.09 -6.75
N PRO A 135 1.33 -9.95 -6.56
CA PRO A 135 2.01 -8.72 -6.17
C PRO A 135 2.71 -8.90 -4.82
N THR A 136 3.77 -8.13 -4.65
CA THR A 136 4.49 -8.03 -3.36
C THR A 136 4.09 -6.75 -2.62
N SER A 137 4.50 -6.62 -1.38
CA SER A 137 4.28 -5.41 -0.59
C SER A 137 5.11 -4.20 -1.06
N ILE A 138 6.01 -4.37 -2.02
CA ILE A 138 6.81 -3.29 -2.61
C ILE A 138 6.28 -2.97 -4.00
N ILE A 139 5.78 -1.75 -4.16
CA ILE A 139 5.24 -1.24 -5.43
C ILE A 139 6.26 -0.27 -6.02
N ARG A 140 6.85 -0.63 -7.14
CA ARG A 140 7.87 0.18 -7.79
C ARG A 140 7.26 1.01 -8.91
N VAL A 141 7.06 2.30 -8.65
CA VAL A 141 6.52 3.27 -9.61
C VAL A 141 7.31 4.57 -9.48
N PRO A 142 7.97 5.05 -10.52
CA PRO A 142 8.71 6.31 -10.47
C PRO A 142 7.80 7.47 -10.07
N LYS A 143 8.27 8.32 -9.16
CA LYS A 143 7.55 9.56 -8.89
C LYS A 143 7.67 10.51 -10.10
N PRO A 144 6.67 11.39 -10.35
CA PRO A 144 6.78 12.41 -11.38
C PRO A 144 8.02 13.27 -11.19
N HIS A 145 8.70 13.58 -12.29
CA HIS A 145 9.83 14.53 -12.23
C HIS A 145 9.31 15.94 -11.89
N PRO A 146 10.02 16.72 -11.08
CA PRO A 146 9.57 18.06 -10.67
C PRO A 146 9.23 19.02 -11.81
N SER A 147 9.81 18.83 -13.00
CA SER A 147 9.53 19.66 -14.18
C SER A 147 8.18 19.39 -14.87
N VAL A 148 7.56 18.24 -14.59
CA VAL A 148 6.29 17.80 -15.20
C VAL A 148 5.17 17.62 -14.18
N ALA A 149 5.51 17.58 -12.89
CA ALA A 149 4.54 17.46 -11.82
C ALA A 149 3.68 18.73 -11.71
N LEU A 150 2.37 18.55 -11.71
CA LEU A 150 1.39 19.65 -11.52
C LEU A 150 1.35 20.10 -10.06
N HIS A 151 1.67 19.23 -9.13
CA HIS A 151 1.73 19.51 -7.71
C HIS A 151 3.00 18.92 -7.08
N ARG A 152 3.63 19.64 -6.13
CA ARG A 152 4.91 19.23 -5.52
C ARG A 152 4.89 17.88 -4.83
N THR A 153 3.75 17.45 -4.33
CA THR A 153 3.56 16.18 -3.63
C THR A 153 2.68 15.21 -4.41
N GLU A 154 2.55 15.43 -5.72
CA GLU A 154 1.77 14.58 -6.62
C GLU A 154 2.19 13.12 -6.54
N LYS A 155 1.20 12.25 -6.48
CA LYS A 155 1.40 10.80 -6.56
C LYS A 155 1.24 10.33 -8.00
N PRO A 156 2.06 9.39 -8.49
CA PRO A 156 1.95 8.89 -9.86
C PRO A 156 0.56 8.28 -10.10
N VAL A 157 -0.03 8.57 -11.23
CA VAL A 157 -1.33 8.00 -11.65
C VAL A 157 -1.29 6.48 -11.66
N GLU A 158 -0.17 5.88 -12.10
CA GLU A 158 0.00 4.42 -12.11
C GLU A 158 -0.10 3.80 -10.71
N LEU A 159 0.46 4.47 -9.68
CA LEU A 159 0.36 4.01 -8.30
C LEU A 159 -1.08 4.10 -7.78
N LEU A 160 -1.78 5.19 -8.08
CA LEU A 160 -3.18 5.37 -7.70
C LEU A 160 -4.08 4.35 -8.41
N LYS A 161 -3.88 4.13 -9.70
CA LYS A 161 -4.56 3.07 -10.46
C LYS A 161 -4.35 1.70 -9.83
N TRP A 162 -3.09 1.38 -9.45
CA TRP A 162 -2.77 0.11 -8.81
C TRP A 162 -3.56 -0.07 -7.50
N LEU A 163 -3.60 0.96 -6.65
CA LEU A 163 -4.33 0.93 -5.38
C LEU A 163 -5.85 0.77 -5.61
N ILE A 164 -6.42 1.58 -6.51
CA ILE A 164 -7.85 1.53 -6.84
C ILE A 164 -8.20 0.14 -7.39
N SER A 165 -7.48 -0.32 -8.42
CA SER A 165 -7.73 -1.64 -9.03
C SER A 165 -7.54 -2.82 -8.06
N THR A 166 -6.77 -2.62 -6.98
CA THR A 166 -6.53 -3.67 -5.98
C THR A 166 -7.66 -3.79 -4.96
N TYR A 167 -8.27 -2.66 -4.56
CA TYR A 167 -9.18 -2.62 -3.41
C TYR A 167 -10.61 -2.16 -3.74
N THR A 168 -10.92 -1.98 -5.02
CA THR A 168 -12.27 -1.57 -5.46
C THR A 168 -12.70 -2.35 -6.69
N SER A 169 -14.01 -2.41 -6.92
CA SER A 169 -14.64 -2.91 -8.13
C SER A 169 -15.19 -1.77 -8.97
N GLU A 170 -15.53 -2.07 -10.23
CA GLU A 170 -16.18 -1.11 -11.13
C GLU A 170 -17.48 -0.60 -10.51
N GLY A 171 -17.64 0.73 -10.52
CA GLY A 171 -18.80 1.41 -9.92
C GLY A 171 -18.64 1.77 -8.44
N ASP A 172 -17.54 1.38 -7.79
CA ASP A 172 -17.27 1.84 -6.42
C ASP A 172 -16.87 3.32 -6.38
N PHE A 173 -17.26 3.99 -5.29
CA PHE A 173 -16.85 5.35 -5.02
C PHE A 173 -15.45 5.38 -4.39
N VAL A 174 -14.58 6.21 -4.95
CA VAL A 174 -13.25 6.50 -4.42
C VAL A 174 -13.23 7.95 -3.95
N MET A 175 -12.75 8.18 -2.74
CA MET A 175 -12.61 9.52 -2.16
C MET A 175 -11.14 9.82 -1.88
N ASP A 176 -10.66 10.97 -2.35
CA ASP A 176 -9.39 11.55 -1.96
C ASP A 176 -9.63 12.96 -1.39
N ASN A 177 -9.40 13.13 -0.09
CA ASN A 177 -9.56 14.41 0.59
C ASN A 177 -8.29 15.30 0.56
N CYS A 178 -7.24 14.85 -0.12
CA CYS A 178 -5.96 15.56 -0.26
C CYS A 178 -5.41 15.48 -1.70
N MET A 179 -6.29 15.48 -2.69
CA MET A 179 -5.99 15.15 -4.09
C MET A 179 -5.01 16.11 -4.80
N GLY A 180 -4.67 17.23 -4.21
CA GLY A 180 -3.69 18.17 -4.79
C GLY A 180 -4.19 18.85 -6.06
N ALA A 181 -3.67 18.43 -7.22
CA ALA A 181 -4.07 18.98 -8.52
C ALA A 181 -5.32 18.34 -9.14
N GLY A 182 -5.86 17.30 -8.53
CA GLY A 182 -7.05 16.59 -8.99
C GLY A 182 -6.75 15.31 -9.74
#